data_24330cb32092a29a626ab286cf9bb8da
#
_entry.id   24330cb32092a29a626ab286cf9bb8da
#
_cell.length_a   1.000
_cell.length_b   1.000
_cell.length_c   1.000
_cell.angle_alpha   90.00
_cell.angle_beta   90.00
_cell.angle_gamma   90.00
#
_symmetry.space_group_name_H-M   'P 1'
#
loop_
_entity.id
_entity.type
_entity.pdbx_description
1 polymer ?
#
loop_
_entity_poly.entity_id
_entity_poly.type
_entity_poly.pdbx_seq_one_letter_code
_entity_poly.pdbx_strand_id
1 'polypeptide(L)'
;MPKKLDRIDRRILDELQINARISYVELGEKIGLSTSPCHERVKRLETDGYISGYAAILNPDLLDAGLMVYVEIKLEYDSKQIFEQFKQSALRIPYLLECHLLSGDFDYLMKIRVADMAEYRELLGDILRDLPGVRDTRSYIVMEIIKESTRISTCLLYTSPSPRDRG
;
A
#
# COMPACT_ATOMS: atom_id res chain seq x y z
N MET A 1 -12.39 -19.82 6.83
CA MET A 1 -11.51 -18.85 7.50
C MET A 1 -10.06 -19.26 7.22
N PRO A 2 -9.16 -18.33 6.87
CA PRO A 2 -7.76 -18.66 6.65
C PRO A 2 -7.14 -19.26 7.92
N LYS A 3 -6.25 -20.23 7.75
CA LYS A 3 -5.58 -20.88 8.87
C LYS A 3 -4.66 -19.88 9.58
N LYS A 4 -4.73 -19.80 10.91
CA LYS A 4 -3.89 -18.91 11.70
C LYS A 4 -2.40 -19.13 11.42
N LEU A 5 -1.66 -18.03 11.23
CA LEU A 5 -0.21 -18.06 10.98
C LEU A 5 0.57 -18.66 12.17
N ASP A 6 1.42 -19.62 11.89
CA ASP A 6 2.42 -20.08 12.85
C ASP A 6 3.73 -19.25 12.77
N ARG A 7 4.71 -19.56 13.61
CA ARG A 7 6.00 -18.86 13.65
C ARG A 7 6.78 -18.98 12.33
N ILE A 8 6.69 -20.13 11.67
CA ILE A 8 7.39 -20.39 10.41
C ILE A 8 6.73 -19.60 9.29
N ASP A 9 5.41 -19.59 9.23
CA ASP A 9 4.66 -18.80 8.25
C ASP A 9 5.04 -17.32 8.31
N ARG A 10 5.16 -16.75 9.50
CA ARG A 10 5.58 -15.37 9.70
C ARG A 10 7.00 -15.13 9.18
N ARG A 11 7.94 -16.04 9.45
CA ARG A 11 9.30 -15.95 8.91
C ARG A 11 9.33 -16.02 7.39
N ILE A 12 8.50 -16.88 6.78
CA ILE A 12 8.33 -16.92 5.32
C ILE A 12 7.88 -15.55 4.80
N LEU A 13 6.84 -14.95 5.40
CA LEU A 13 6.33 -13.65 4.99
C LEU A 13 7.38 -12.54 5.16
N ASP A 14 8.17 -12.56 6.25
CA ASP A 14 9.24 -11.58 6.47
C ASP A 14 10.34 -11.70 5.41
N GLU A 15 10.80 -12.93 5.07
CA GLU A 15 11.82 -13.14 4.05
C GLU A 15 11.33 -12.77 2.64
N LEU A 16 10.10 -13.12 2.29
CA LEU A 16 9.51 -12.77 0.99
C LEU A 16 9.31 -11.26 0.82
N GLN A 17 9.04 -10.52 1.88
CA GLN A 17 8.99 -9.05 1.84
C GLN A 17 10.36 -8.41 1.63
N ILE A 18 11.46 -9.11 1.97
CA ILE A 18 12.83 -8.65 1.72
C ILE A 18 13.23 -8.97 0.28
N ASN A 19 12.97 -10.20 -0.15
CA ASN A 19 13.30 -10.68 -1.49
C ASN A 19 12.23 -11.63 -2.01
N ALA A 20 11.30 -11.09 -2.80
CA ALA A 20 10.22 -11.87 -3.43
C ALA A 20 10.72 -12.87 -4.51
N ARG A 21 12.00 -12.76 -4.93
CA ARG A 21 12.64 -13.65 -5.91
C ARG A 21 13.54 -14.72 -5.29
N ILE A 22 13.53 -14.85 -3.96
CA ILE A 22 14.27 -15.90 -3.25
C ILE A 22 13.83 -17.28 -3.73
N SER A 23 14.77 -18.19 -3.95
CA SER A 23 14.44 -19.58 -4.31
C SER A 23 13.86 -20.32 -3.10
N TYR A 24 13.03 -21.35 -3.35
CA TYR A 24 12.49 -22.17 -2.28
C TYR A 24 13.57 -22.96 -1.51
N VAL A 25 14.73 -23.22 -2.13
CA VAL A 25 15.88 -23.82 -1.49
C VAL A 25 16.45 -22.84 -0.45
N GLU A 26 16.82 -21.65 -0.87
CA GLU A 26 17.37 -20.60 0.02
C GLU A 26 16.37 -20.19 1.11
N LEU A 27 15.08 -20.06 0.75
CA LEU A 27 14.03 -19.74 1.72
C LEU A 27 13.93 -20.86 2.77
N GLY A 28 13.94 -22.13 2.32
CA GLY A 28 13.91 -23.30 3.20
C GLY A 28 15.10 -23.32 4.18
N GLU A 29 16.31 -23.08 3.71
CA GLU A 29 17.51 -22.97 4.55
C GLU A 29 17.36 -21.88 5.63
N LYS A 30 16.89 -20.70 5.26
CA LYS A 30 16.69 -19.57 6.18
C LYS A 30 15.65 -19.86 7.28
N ILE A 31 14.60 -20.61 6.97
CA ILE A 31 13.51 -20.88 7.92
C ILE A 31 13.63 -22.25 8.61
N GLY A 32 14.60 -23.08 8.20
CA GLY A 32 14.84 -24.43 8.77
C GLY A 32 13.87 -25.48 8.25
N LEU A 33 13.50 -25.42 6.95
CA LEU A 33 12.68 -26.41 6.27
C LEU A 33 13.36 -26.93 5.00
N SER A 34 13.01 -28.16 4.59
CA SER A 34 13.31 -28.63 3.25
C SER A 34 12.43 -27.95 2.20
N THR A 35 12.84 -28.02 0.92
CA THR A 35 12.22 -27.29 -0.20
C THR A 35 10.73 -27.58 -0.37
N SER A 36 10.30 -28.85 -0.30
CA SER A 36 8.88 -29.24 -0.52
C SER A 36 7.93 -28.64 0.52
N PRO A 37 8.12 -28.81 1.85
CA PRO A 37 7.26 -28.17 2.83
C PRO A 37 7.34 -26.63 2.81
N CYS A 38 8.49 -26.06 2.41
CA CYS A 38 8.60 -24.62 2.20
C CYS A 38 7.68 -24.15 1.08
N HIS A 39 7.74 -24.80 -0.09
CA HIS A 39 6.86 -24.51 -1.25
C HIS A 39 5.37 -24.67 -0.90
N GLU A 40 4.99 -25.74 -0.21
CA GLU A 40 3.61 -25.98 0.20
C GLU A 40 3.08 -24.85 1.11
N ARG A 41 3.92 -24.38 2.04
CA ARG A 41 3.56 -23.26 2.94
C ARG A 41 3.37 -21.96 2.17
N VAL A 42 4.28 -21.60 1.27
CA VAL A 42 4.16 -20.40 0.43
C VAL A 42 2.87 -20.46 -0.39
N LYS A 43 2.62 -21.57 -1.10
CA LYS A 43 1.40 -21.77 -1.88
C LYS A 43 0.13 -21.65 -1.03
N ARG A 44 0.14 -22.17 0.19
CA ARG A 44 -0.98 -21.98 1.13
C ARG A 44 -1.16 -20.52 1.50
N LEU A 45 -0.09 -19.78 1.82
CA LEU A 45 -0.14 -18.37 2.18
C LEU A 45 -0.68 -17.50 1.04
N GLU A 46 -0.38 -17.85 -0.21
CA GLU A 46 -0.97 -17.26 -1.40
C GLU A 46 -2.46 -17.61 -1.52
N THR A 47 -2.81 -18.88 -1.41
CA THR A 47 -4.20 -19.36 -1.52
C THR A 47 -5.10 -18.79 -0.41
N ASP A 48 -4.58 -18.69 0.81
CA ASP A 48 -5.29 -18.13 1.96
C ASP A 48 -5.36 -16.59 1.93
N GLY A 49 -4.70 -15.94 0.94
CA GLY A 49 -4.72 -14.49 0.75
C GLY A 49 -3.83 -13.69 1.69
N TYR A 50 -2.90 -14.34 2.41
CA TYR A 50 -1.87 -13.63 3.19
C TYR A 50 -0.86 -12.92 2.29
N ILE A 51 -0.60 -13.48 1.10
CA ILE A 51 0.16 -12.86 0.03
C ILE A 51 -0.83 -12.48 -1.07
N SER A 52 -1.03 -11.20 -1.27
CA SER A 52 -1.95 -10.68 -2.29
C SER A 52 -1.31 -10.60 -3.69
N GLY A 53 0.02 -10.66 -3.75
CA GLY A 53 0.77 -10.60 -5.01
C GLY A 53 2.23 -10.25 -4.80
N TYR A 54 2.96 -10.19 -5.90
CA TYR A 54 4.37 -9.79 -5.97
C TYR A 54 4.51 -8.65 -6.96
N ALA A 55 5.27 -7.61 -6.61
CA ALA A 55 5.51 -6.47 -7.47
C ALA A 55 7.00 -6.12 -7.54
N ALA A 56 7.44 -5.64 -8.69
CA ALA A 56 8.74 -5.01 -8.81
C ALA A 56 8.67 -3.62 -8.20
N ILE A 57 9.66 -3.27 -7.37
CA ILE A 57 9.84 -1.90 -6.88
C ILE A 57 10.69 -1.17 -7.91
N LEU A 58 10.10 -0.15 -8.53
CA LEU A 58 10.75 0.63 -9.58
C LEU A 58 11.43 1.87 -9.00
N ASN A 59 12.47 2.35 -9.68
CA ASN A 59 13.09 3.62 -9.37
C ASN A 59 12.31 4.75 -10.08
N PRO A 60 11.56 5.60 -9.36
CA PRO A 60 10.73 6.62 -9.97
C PRO A 60 11.54 7.72 -10.70
N ASP A 61 12.76 8.01 -10.25
CA ASP A 61 13.60 9.03 -10.87
C ASP A 61 14.09 8.64 -12.28
N LEU A 62 14.19 7.33 -12.55
CA LEU A 62 14.53 6.80 -13.86
C LEU A 62 13.34 6.65 -14.81
N LEU A 63 12.13 6.93 -14.32
CA LEU A 63 10.87 6.76 -15.04
C LEU A 63 10.08 8.07 -15.16
N ASP A 64 10.76 9.21 -15.03
CA ASP A 64 10.13 10.53 -15.05
C ASP A 64 8.92 10.63 -14.09
N ALA A 65 9.05 10.06 -12.87
CA ALA A 65 8.04 10.05 -11.83
C ALA A 65 8.62 10.44 -10.46
N GLY A 66 9.67 11.28 -10.46
CA GLY A 66 10.42 11.65 -9.26
C GLY A 66 9.63 12.55 -8.31
N LEU A 67 8.76 13.42 -8.82
CA LEU A 67 7.99 14.33 -8.01
C LEU A 67 6.81 13.61 -7.33
N MET A 68 6.84 13.54 -6.00
CA MET A 68 5.73 13.02 -5.20
C MET A 68 4.89 14.15 -4.64
N VAL A 69 3.57 14.03 -4.77
CA VAL A 69 2.61 15.00 -4.26
C VAL A 69 1.52 14.30 -3.48
N TYR A 70 1.19 14.81 -2.29
CA TYR A 70 -0.04 14.46 -1.60
C TYR A 70 -1.10 15.53 -1.85
N VAL A 71 -2.33 15.09 -2.11
CA VAL A 71 -3.47 15.98 -2.35
C VAL A 71 -4.58 15.63 -1.37
N GLU A 72 -4.93 16.57 -0.52
CA GLU A 72 -6.15 16.52 0.29
C GLU A 72 -7.33 16.94 -0.58
N ILE A 73 -8.41 16.19 -0.51
CA ILE A 73 -9.66 16.47 -1.22
C ILE A 73 -10.76 16.64 -0.19
N LYS A 74 -11.50 17.72 -0.30
CA LYS A 74 -12.74 17.95 0.43
C LYS A 74 -13.93 17.95 -0.54
N LEU A 75 -14.96 17.16 -0.23
CA LEU A 75 -16.17 17.10 -1.05
C LEU A 75 -17.19 18.16 -0.61
N GLU A 76 -18.01 18.58 -1.53
CA GLU A 76 -19.04 19.61 -1.29
C GLU A 76 -20.25 19.05 -0.52
N TYR A 77 -20.58 17.78 -0.70
CA TYR A 77 -21.71 17.10 -0.10
C TYR A 77 -21.33 15.74 0.47
N ASP A 78 -21.83 15.42 1.66
CA ASP A 78 -21.66 14.14 2.34
C ASP A 78 -22.75 13.13 1.95
N SER A 79 -22.97 12.88 0.66
CA SER A 79 -23.91 11.87 0.20
C SER A 79 -23.19 10.58 -0.19
N LYS A 80 -23.76 9.42 0.17
CA LYS A 80 -23.23 8.11 -0.23
C LYS A 80 -23.00 8.02 -1.74
N GLN A 81 -23.86 8.65 -2.53
CA GLN A 81 -23.77 8.64 -3.99
C GLN A 81 -22.53 9.38 -4.48
N ILE A 82 -22.19 10.54 -3.92
CA ILE A 82 -20.99 11.31 -4.29
C ILE A 82 -19.72 10.54 -3.92
N PHE A 83 -19.67 9.92 -2.73
CA PHE A 83 -18.53 9.08 -2.34
C PHE A 83 -18.31 7.91 -3.30
N GLU A 84 -19.38 7.22 -3.74
CA GLU A 84 -19.22 6.13 -4.71
C GLU A 84 -18.83 6.63 -6.11
N GLN A 85 -19.37 7.75 -6.57
CA GLN A 85 -18.98 8.35 -7.85
C GLN A 85 -17.52 8.82 -7.82
N PHE A 86 -17.09 9.45 -6.73
CA PHE A 86 -15.70 9.86 -6.53
C PHE A 86 -14.76 8.66 -6.59
N LYS A 87 -15.06 7.57 -5.86
CA LYS A 87 -14.28 6.32 -5.90
C LYS A 87 -14.11 5.79 -7.32
N GLN A 88 -15.21 5.69 -8.07
CA GLN A 88 -15.18 5.17 -9.43
C GLN A 88 -14.35 6.05 -10.37
N SER A 89 -14.38 7.36 -10.19
CA SER A 89 -13.56 8.30 -10.95
C SER A 89 -12.08 8.22 -10.53
N ALA A 90 -11.79 8.17 -9.23
CA ALA A 90 -10.43 8.06 -8.71
C ALA A 90 -9.71 6.79 -9.22
N LEU A 91 -10.40 5.65 -9.29
CA LEU A 91 -9.84 4.39 -9.79
C LEU A 91 -9.40 4.45 -11.27
N ARG A 92 -9.83 5.46 -12.02
CA ARG A 92 -9.47 5.64 -13.44
C ARG A 92 -8.27 6.55 -13.65
N ILE A 93 -7.78 7.19 -12.61
CA ILE A 93 -6.64 8.12 -12.69
C ILE A 93 -5.34 7.32 -12.74
N PRO A 94 -4.59 7.31 -13.84
CA PRO A 94 -3.43 6.42 -14.00
C PRO A 94 -2.24 6.81 -13.12
N TYR A 95 -2.09 8.08 -12.75
CA TYR A 95 -1.00 8.59 -11.92
C TYR A 95 -1.28 8.51 -10.42
N LEU A 96 -2.48 8.08 -10.04
CA LEU A 96 -2.89 7.92 -8.66
C LEU A 96 -2.35 6.61 -8.11
N LEU A 97 -1.43 6.69 -7.17
CA LEU A 97 -0.82 5.52 -6.53
C LEU A 97 -1.65 5.03 -5.34
N GLU A 98 -2.16 5.96 -4.55
CA GLU A 98 -2.94 5.67 -3.35
C GLU A 98 -4.08 6.68 -3.20
N CYS A 99 -5.23 6.24 -2.74
CA CYS A 99 -6.37 7.08 -2.39
C CYS A 99 -7.05 6.52 -1.15
N HIS A 100 -7.06 7.31 -0.08
CA HIS A 100 -7.59 6.90 1.22
C HIS A 100 -8.73 7.81 1.65
N LEU A 101 -9.87 7.24 2.04
CA LEU A 101 -10.91 7.97 2.79
C LEU A 101 -10.44 8.10 4.24
N LEU A 102 -10.42 9.30 4.76
CA LEU A 102 -9.94 9.61 6.10
C LEU A 102 -11.07 10.19 6.97
N SER A 103 -10.89 10.03 8.27
CA SER A 103 -11.70 10.75 9.26
C SER A 103 -10.94 12.00 9.69
N GLY A 104 -11.47 13.19 9.45
CA GLY A 104 -10.81 14.44 9.79
C GLY A 104 -11.40 15.63 9.03
N ASP A 105 -10.60 16.68 8.86
CA ASP A 105 -11.03 17.95 8.25
C ASP A 105 -11.21 17.87 6.73
N PHE A 106 -10.67 16.84 6.09
CA PHE A 106 -10.82 16.54 4.67
C PHE A 106 -11.24 15.09 4.46
N ASP A 107 -11.79 14.76 3.28
CA ASP A 107 -12.41 13.47 3.03
C ASP A 107 -11.43 12.44 2.46
N TYR A 108 -10.59 12.85 1.51
CA TYR A 108 -9.64 11.95 0.85
C TYR A 108 -8.22 12.49 0.85
N LEU A 109 -7.26 11.59 1.02
CA LEU A 109 -5.85 11.82 0.76
C LEU A 109 -5.43 10.98 -0.44
N MET A 110 -4.88 11.64 -1.45
CA MET A 110 -4.35 11.04 -2.66
C MET A 110 -2.83 11.14 -2.67
N LYS A 111 -2.14 10.09 -3.16
CA LYS A 111 -0.69 10.08 -3.41
C LYS A 111 -0.46 9.96 -4.91
N ILE A 112 0.27 10.88 -5.47
CA ILE A 112 0.52 11.02 -6.91
C ILE A 112 2.02 11.10 -7.13
N ARG A 113 2.50 10.52 -8.24
CA ARG A 113 3.84 10.74 -8.77
C ARG A 113 3.77 11.23 -10.21
N VAL A 114 4.56 12.25 -10.51
CA VAL A 114 4.69 12.90 -11.83
C VAL A 114 6.14 13.27 -12.10
N ALA A 115 6.47 13.69 -13.31
CA ALA A 115 7.81 14.09 -13.66
C ALA A 115 8.20 15.40 -12.96
N ASP A 116 7.35 16.42 -13.03
CA ASP A 116 7.65 17.75 -12.54
C ASP A 116 6.38 18.55 -12.16
N MET A 117 6.59 19.82 -11.79
CA MET A 117 5.51 20.74 -11.41
C MET A 117 4.64 21.18 -12.59
N ALA A 118 5.11 21.10 -13.82
CA ALA A 118 4.32 21.43 -14.99
C ALA A 118 3.28 20.34 -15.24
N GLU A 119 3.70 19.07 -15.26
CA GLU A 119 2.82 17.92 -15.36
C GLU A 119 1.83 17.88 -14.20
N TYR A 120 2.29 18.17 -12.96
CA TYR A 120 1.38 18.21 -11.81
C TYR A 120 0.27 19.24 -11.97
N ARG A 121 0.55 20.44 -12.50
CA ARG A 121 -0.48 21.50 -12.71
C ARG A 121 -1.52 21.09 -13.74
N GLU A 122 -1.11 20.40 -14.81
CA GLU A 122 -2.03 19.85 -15.81
C GLU A 122 -2.94 18.80 -15.18
N LEU A 123 -2.31 17.83 -14.47
CA LEU A 123 -3.03 16.76 -13.78
C LEU A 123 -4.01 17.31 -12.72
N LEU A 124 -3.63 18.34 -11.95
CA LEU A 124 -4.52 18.94 -10.96
C LEU A 124 -5.75 19.55 -11.63
N GLY A 125 -5.61 20.16 -12.81
CA GLY A 125 -6.74 20.67 -13.61
C GLY A 125 -7.68 19.54 -14.03
N ASP A 126 -7.15 18.40 -14.42
CA ASP A 126 -7.92 17.20 -14.77
C ASP A 126 -8.62 16.59 -13.55
N ILE A 127 -7.92 16.48 -12.42
CA ILE A 127 -8.48 16.01 -11.15
C ILE A 127 -9.69 16.86 -10.74
N LEU A 128 -9.56 18.19 -10.78
CA LEU A 128 -10.63 19.10 -10.40
C LEU A 128 -11.83 19.04 -11.35
N ARG A 129 -11.60 18.74 -12.63
CA ARG A 129 -12.66 18.61 -13.64
C ARG A 129 -13.37 17.25 -13.57
N ASP A 130 -12.62 16.16 -13.36
CA ASP A 130 -13.11 14.80 -13.58
C ASP A 130 -13.57 14.12 -12.28
N LEU A 131 -13.17 14.64 -11.10
CA LEU A 131 -13.63 14.14 -9.82
C LEU A 131 -14.91 14.84 -9.35
N PRO A 132 -16.03 14.11 -9.22
CA PRO A 132 -17.30 14.69 -8.83
C PRO A 132 -17.31 15.17 -7.38
N GLY A 133 -17.96 16.29 -7.15
CA GLY A 133 -18.22 16.84 -5.81
C GLY A 133 -17.01 17.43 -5.10
N VAL A 134 -15.87 17.62 -5.78
CA VAL A 134 -14.71 18.28 -5.18
C VAL A 134 -15.02 19.75 -4.90
N ARG A 135 -14.94 20.15 -3.63
CA ARG A 135 -15.12 21.52 -3.17
C ARG A 135 -13.79 22.25 -2.99
N ASP A 136 -12.82 21.57 -2.37
CA ASP A 136 -11.52 22.15 -2.03
C ASP A 136 -10.42 21.12 -2.14
N THR A 137 -9.23 21.57 -2.50
CA THR A 137 -8.02 20.73 -2.58
C THR A 137 -6.84 21.47 -1.98
N ARG A 138 -5.95 20.70 -1.31
CA ARG A 138 -4.65 21.20 -0.85
C ARG A 138 -3.57 20.24 -1.29
N SER A 139 -2.54 20.79 -1.93
CA SER A 139 -1.41 20.02 -2.44
C SER A 139 -0.18 20.19 -1.57
N TYR A 140 0.47 19.08 -1.26
CA TYR A 140 1.72 19.03 -0.48
C TYR A 140 2.80 18.38 -1.33
N ILE A 141 3.77 19.18 -1.73
CA ILE A 141 4.93 18.68 -2.47
C ILE A 141 5.88 18.03 -1.47
N VAL A 142 6.25 16.79 -1.70
CA VAL A 142 7.22 16.09 -0.87
C VAL A 142 8.62 16.63 -1.15
N MET A 143 9.23 17.23 -0.15
CA MET A 143 10.58 17.80 -0.26
C MET A 143 11.66 16.74 -0.13
N GLU A 144 11.42 15.72 0.69
CA GLU A 144 12.35 14.61 0.95
C GLU A 144 11.57 13.36 1.39
N ILE A 145 11.96 12.19 0.89
CA ILE A 145 11.42 10.90 1.32
C ILE A 145 12.38 10.29 2.34
N ILE A 146 12.07 10.42 3.61
CA ILE A 146 12.90 9.83 4.69
C ILE A 146 12.77 8.31 4.70
N LYS A 147 11.57 7.78 4.44
CA LYS A 147 11.29 6.35 4.38
C LYS A 147 10.05 6.07 3.54
N GLU A 148 10.18 5.15 2.62
CA GLU A 148 9.05 4.55 1.90
C GLU A 148 9.18 3.02 1.96
N SER A 149 8.14 2.34 2.43
CA SER A 149 8.15 0.89 2.54
C SER A 149 6.74 0.34 2.61
N THR A 150 6.48 -0.73 1.88
CA THR A 150 5.25 -1.53 1.95
C THR A 150 5.36 -2.71 2.92
N ARG A 151 6.53 -2.87 3.59
CA ARG A 151 6.79 -4.00 4.48
C ARG A 151 5.99 -3.90 5.77
N ILE A 152 5.23 -4.95 6.07
CA ILE A 152 4.47 -5.10 7.31
C ILE A 152 5.25 -6.04 8.24
N SER A 153 5.60 -5.59 9.45
CA SER A 153 6.25 -6.45 10.43
C SER A 153 5.28 -7.53 10.93
N THR A 154 5.61 -8.79 10.66
CA THR A 154 4.78 -9.91 11.10
C THR A 154 5.05 -10.32 12.56
N CYS A 155 6.19 -9.89 13.15
CA CYS A 155 6.57 -10.19 14.53
C CYS A 155 5.95 -9.27 15.58
N LEU A 156 5.69 -7.99 15.25
CA LEU A 156 5.16 -7.00 16.20
C LEU A 156 3.71 -7.26 16.65
N LEU A 157 2.98 -8.12 15.96
CA LEU A 157 1.61 -8.51 16.34
C LEU A 157 1.56 -9.44 17.57
N TYR A 158 2.72 -9.82 18.17
CA TYR A 158 2.80 -10.80 19.27
C TYR A 158 3.33 -10.24 20.60
N THR A 159 3.66 -8.95 20.69
CA THR A 159 4.19 -8.34 21.92
C THR A 159 3.15 -7.61 22.75
N SER A 160 1.85 -7.86 22.55
CA SER A 160 0.84 -7.48 23.55
C SER A 160 0.82 -8.57 24.62
N PRO A 161 1.32 -8.34 25.86
CA PRO A 161 1.12 -9.27 26.95
C PRO A 161 -0.37 -9.46 27.15
N SER A 162 -0.81 -10.72 27.19
CA SER A 162 -2.20 -11.03 27.57
C SER A 162 -2.51 -10.41 28.92
N PRO A 163 -3.70 -9.81 29.12
CA PRO A 163 -4.11 -9.31 30.44
C PRO A 163 -4.08 -10.35 31.57
N ARG A 164 -3.86 -11.63 31.25
CA ARG A 164 -3.79 -12.76 32.19
C ARG A 164 -2.42 -13.03 32.78
N ASP A 165 -1.34 -12.38 32.30
CA ASP A 165 0.02 -12.57 32.81
C ASP A 165 0.42 -11.53 33.87
N ARG A 166 -0.54 -10.80 34.42
CA ARG A 166 -0.38 -9.95 35.60
C ARG A 166 -1.05 -10.63 36.79
N GLY A 167 -0.45 -11.70 37.28
CA GLY A 167 -0.71 -12.27 38.57
C GLY A 167 0.40 -11.92 39.53
#